data_e47de23835b32e6d876847ada9f2e521
#
_entry.id   e47de23835b32e6d876847ada9f2e521
#
_cell.length_a   1.000
_cell.length_b   1.000
_cell.length_c   1.000
_cell.angle_alpha   90.00
_cell.angle_beta   90.00
_cell.angle_gamma   90.00
#
_symmetry.space_group_name_H-M   'P 1'
#
loop_
_entity.id
_entity.type
_entity.pdbx_description
1 polymer ?
#
loop_
_entity_poly.entity_id
_entity_poly.type
_entity_poly.pdbx_seq_one_letter_code
_entity_poly.pdbx_strand_id
1 'polypeptide(L)'
;MYYRPWGRYTNLFEGKEFLIKELYVKPKGILSLQKHHHRAEHWLVTQGNAKITLNKDIIIKKPGEHIFIPLEAIHRVQNPGKKPVKIVEAQVGSILKESDIVRFQDVYGRVK
;
A
#
# COMPACT_ATOMS: atom_id res chain seq x y z
N MET A 1 13.48 8.37 0.26
CA MET A 1 12.39 8.29 1.24
C MET A 1 11.39 9.41 0.98
N TYR A 2 10.11 9.08 0.97
CA TYR A 2 9.04 10.02 0.63
C TYR A 2 8.02 10.08 1.75
N TYR A 3 7.84 11.25 2.35
CA TYR A 3 6.87 11.43 3.43
C TYR A 3 5.47 11.66 2.88
N ARG A 4 4.47 11.09 3.57
CA ARG A 4 3.05 11.17 3.24
C ARG A 4 2.24 11.38 4.52
N PRO A 5 0.99 11.86 4.43
CA PRO A 5 0.18 12.09 5.64
C PRO A 5 0.02 10.85 6.53
N TRP A 6 0.05 9.64 5.93
CA TRP A 6 -0.12 8.37 6.65
C TRP A 6 1.20 7.76 7.15
N GLY A 7 2.35 8.32 6.79
CA GLY A 7 3.66 7.79 7.16
C GLY A 7 4.71 8.11 6.11
N ARG A 8 5.34 7.08 5.54
CA ARG A 8 6.35 7.27 4.50
C ARG A 8 6.53 6.00 3.68
N TYR A 9 7.14 6.14 2.52
CA TYR A 9 7.63 5.00 1.76
C TYR A 9 9.05 5.23 1.26
N THR A 10 9.75 4.14 1.01
CA THR A 10 11.12 4.14 0.51
C THR A 10 11.20 3.17 -0.66
N ASN A 11 11.71 3.64 -1.81
CA ASN A 11 12.00 2.76 -2.93
C ASN A 11 13.30 2.03 -2.64
N LEU A 12 13.24 0.70 -2.52
CA LEU A 12 14.39 -0.13 -2.17
C LEU A 12 15.16 -0.62 -3.38
N PHE A 13 14.46 -0.98 -4.44
CA PHE A 13 15.07 -1.45 -5.68
C PHE A 13 14.12 -1.24 -6.84
N GLU A 14 14.63 -0.71 -7.94
CA GLU A 14 13.88 -0.52 -9.17
C GLU A 14 14.51 -1.36 -10.26
N GLY A 15 13.75 -2.34 -10.75
CA GLY A 15 14.16 -3.20 -11.84
C GLY A 15 13.39 -2.91 -13.12
N LYS A 16 13.56 -3.77 -14.13
CA LYS A 16 12.77 -3.68 -15.35
C LYS A 16 11.37 -4.22 -15.06
N GLU A 17 10.36 -3.36 -15.20
CA GLU A 17 8.95 -3.70 -15.01
C GLU A 17 8.59 -4.16 -13.58
N PHE A 18 9.45 -3.85 -12.60
CA PHE A 18 9.10 -4.05 -11.20
C PHE A 18 9.77 -3.03 -10.30
N LEU A 19 9.16 -2.78 -9.14
CA LEU A 19 9.65 -1.87 -8.11
C LEU A 19 9.41 -2.50 -6.75
N ILE A 20 10.46 -2.54 -5.92
CA ILE A 20 10.35 -2.98 -4.53
C ILE A 20 10.40 -1.74 -3.64
N LYS A 21 9.40 -1.57 -2.77
CA LYS A 21 9.39 -0.47 -1.83
C LYS A 21 8.98 -0.93 -0.44
N GLU A 22 9.32 -0.13 0.57
CA GLU A 22 8.86 -0.32 1.93
C GLU A 22 7.87 0.77 2.29
N LEU A 23 6.72 0.38 2.81
CA LEU A 23 5.74 1.29 3.40
C LEU A 23 5.91 1.30 4.92
N TYR A 24 5.95 2.48 5.50
CA TYR A 24 5.87 2.69 6.93
C TYR A 24 4.56 3.43 7.22
N VAL A 25 3.62 2.75 7.86
CA VAL A 25 2.32 3.34 8.20
C VAL A 25 2.33 3.67 9.68
N LYS A 26 2.27 4.96 9.99
CA LYS A 26 2.27 5.42 11.40
C LYS A 26 1.04 4.91 12.14
N PRO A 27 1.09 4.83 13.49
CA PRO A 27 -0.10 4.49 14.26
C PRO A 27 -1.29 5.34 13.83
N LYS A 28 -2.43 4.69 13.59
CA LYS A 28 -3.68 5.30 13.11
C LYS A 28 -3.61 5.85 11.68
N GLY A 29 -2.51 5.66 10.97
CA GLY A 29 -2.41 6.08 9.57
C GLY A 29 -3.32 5.25 8.66
N ILE A 30 -3.92 5.91 7.66
CA ILE A 30 -4.84 5.30 6.71
C ILE A 30 -4.48 5.77 5.31
N LEU A 31 -4.14 4.85 4.41
CA LEU A 31 -3.92 5.20 3.01
C LEU A 31 -5.25 5.46 2.33
N SER A 32 -5.22 6.17 1.19
CA SER A 32 -6.42 6.36 0.39
C SER A 32 -6.95 5.03 -0.13
N LEU A 33 -8.26 4.94 -0.29
CA LEU A 33 -8.87 3.83 -1.02
C LEU A 33 -8.60 4.08 -2.50
N GLN A 34 -7.92 3.16 -3.16
CA GLN A 34 -7.30 3.43 -4.46
C GLN A 34 -7.24 2.20 -5.35
N LYS A 35 -6.99 2.42 -6.64
CA LYS A 35 -6.64 1.35 -7.58
C LYS A 35 -5.58 1.83 -8.56
N HIS A 36 -4.93 0.89 -9.24
CA HIS A 36 -3.92 1.14 -10.26
C HIS A 36 -4.29 0.41 -11.55
N HIS A 37 -4.09 1.07 -12.69
CA HIS A 37 -4.46 0.52 -13.99
C HIS A 37 -3.36 -0.34 -14.62
N HIS A 38 -2.09 -0.11 -14.25
CA HIS A 38 -0.94 -0.65 -14.98
C HIS A 38 -0.01 -1.49 -14.12
N ARG A 39 -0.35 -1.74 -12.85
CA ARG A 39 0.48 -2.56 -11.98
C ARG A 39 -0.36 -3.40 -11.01
N ALA A 40 0.13 -4.59 -10.72
CA ALA A 40 -0.32 -5.40 -9.59
C ALA A 40 0.71 -5.31 -8.47
N GLU A 41 0.35 -5.69 -7.26
CA GLU A 41 1.21 -5.57 -6.10
C GLU A 41 1.16 -6.82 -5.24
N HIS A 42 2.32 -7.19 -4.66
CA HIS A 42 2.41 -8.19 -3.61
C HIS A 42 2.85 -7.47 -2.33
N TRP A 43 2.13 -7.65 -1.26
CA TRP A 43 2.44 -7.04 0.03
C TRP A 43 2.85 -8.10 1.04
N LEU A 44 4.01 -7.91 1.66
CA LEU A 44 4.49 -8.74 2.76
C LEU A 44 4.56 -7.86 4.01
N VAL A 45 3.79 -8.21 5.03
CA VAL A 45 3.83 -7.49 6.31
C VAL A 45 5.06 -7.94 7.08
N THR A 46 5.90 -6.99 7.46
CA THR A 46 7.13 -7.27 8.21
C THR A 46 7.05 -6.83 9.66
N GLN A 47 6.16 -5.88 9.98
CA GLN A 47 5.98 -5.38 11.34
C GLN A 47 4.55 -4.88 11.53
N GLY A 48 3.98 -5.16 12.70
CA GLY A 48 2.65 -4.70 13.07
C GLY A 48 1.52 -5.47 12.40
N ASN A 49 0.29 -5.11 12.69
CA ASN A 49 -0.90 -5.74 12.11
C ASN A 49 -1.54 -4.79 11.11
N ALA A 50 -1.56 -5.20 9.85
CA ALA A 50 -2.11 -4.39 8.78
C ALA A 50 -3.59 -4.73 8.55
N LYS A 51 -4.45 -3.71 8.58
CA LYS A 51 -5.85 -3.86 8.18
C LYS A 51 -5.95 -3.49 6.72
N ILE A 52 -6.24 -4.48 5.88
CA ILE A 52 -6.24 -4.33 4.43
C ILE A 52 -7.66 -4.45 3.91
N THR A 53 -8.07 -3.45 3.12
CA THR A 53 -9.29 -3.54 2.34
C THR A 53 -8.90 -3.96 0.94
N LEU A 54 -9.53 -5.04 0.44
CA LEU A 54 -9.32 -5.53 -0.92
C LEU A 54 -10.69 -5.75 -1.53
N ASN A 55 -11.07 -4.88 -2.45
CA ASN A 55 -12.42 -4.80 -3.00
C ASN A 55 -13.45 -4.68 -1.87
N LYS A 56 -14.27 -5.72 -1.61
CA LYS A 56 -15.28 -5.72 -0.55
C LYS A 56 -14.82 -6.39 0.74
N ASP A 57 -13.63 -7.00 0.73
CA ASP A 57 -13.12 -7.77 1.86
C ASP A 57 -12.23 -6.92 2.75
N ILE A 58 -12.32 -7.16 4.06
CA ILE A 58 -11.42 -6.56 5.04
C ILE A 58 -10.64 -7.69 5.69
N ILE A 59 -9.32 -7.62 5.59
CA ILE A 59 -8.41 -8.70 5.98
C ILE A 59 -7.35 -8.15 6.90
N ILE A 60 -7.08 -8.85 8.01
CA ILE A 60 -5.96 -8.51 8.89
C ILE A 60 -4.78 -9.41 8.54
N LYS A 61 -3.63 -8.79 8.23
CA LYS A 61 -2.38 -9.50 7.98
C LYS A 61 -1.38 -9.18 9.08
N LYS A 62 -0.74 -10.23 9.59
CA LYS A 62 0.26 -10.17 10.65
C LYS A 62 1.67 -10.28 10.06
N PRO A 63 2.72 -9.97 10.84
CA PRO A 63 4.10 -10.13 10.35
C PRO A 63 4.36 -11.53 9.78
N GLY A 64 4.97 -11.57 8.60
CA GLY A 64 5.24 -12.80 7.85
C GLY A 64 4.14 -13.21 6.90
N GLU A 65 2.96 -12.61 6.99
CA GLU A 65 1.86 -12.89 6.07
C GLU A 65 1.90 -11.95 4.87
N HIS A 66 1.34 -12.41 3.76
CA HIS A 66 1.35 -11.63 2.51
C HIS A 66 -0.03 -11.63 1.86
N ILE A 67 -0.22 -10.73 0.90
CA ILE A 67 -1.44 -10.63 0.12
C ILE A 67 -1.12 -10.13 -1.29
N PHE A 68 -1.81 -10.67 -2.29
CA PHE A 68 -1.72 -10.22 -3.67
C PHE A 68 -2.83 -9.22 -3.96
N ILE A 69 -2.45 -8.07 -4.52
CA ILE A 69 -3.37 -7.01 -4.96
C ILE A 69 -3.39 -7.04 -6.49
N PRO A 70 -4.45 -7.60 -7.11
CA PRO A 70 -4.52 -7.65 -8.57
C PRO A 70 -4.63 -6.28 -9.22
N LEU A 71 -4.31 -6.25 -10.52
CA LEU A 71 -4.56 -5.08 -11.35
C LEU A 71 -6.03 -4.64 -11.19
N GLU A 72 -6.29 -3.33 -11.12
CA GLU A 72 -7.62 -2.75 -11.00
C GLU A 72 -8.35 -3.01 -9.67
N ALA A 73 -7.79 -3.80 -8.76
CA ALA A 73 -8.42 -4.05 -7.45
C ALA A 73 -8.43 -2.77 -6.60
N ILE A 74 -9.57 -2.49 -5.98
CA ILE A 74 -9.72 -1.36 -5.07
C ILE A 74 -9.17 -1.79 -3.71
N HIS A 75 -8.21 -1.02 -3.18
CA HIS A 75 -7.51 -1.43 -1.98
C HIS A 75 -7.02 -0.26 -1.14
N ARG A 76 -6.77 -0.54 0.13
CA ARG A 76 -6.04 0.33 1.06
C ARG A 76 -5.44 -0.49 2.18
N VAL A 77 -4.40 0.05 2.82
CA VAL A 77 -3.94 -0.43 4.11
C VAL A 77 -4.16 0.64 5.18
N GLN A 78 -4.42 0.18 6.37
CA GLN A 78 -4.68 1.01 7.54
C GLN A 78 -3.95 0.40 8.73
N ASN A 79 -3.37 1.24 9.56
CA ASN A 79 -2.78 0.83 10.82
C ASN A 79 -3.74 1.15 11.97
N PRO A 80 -4.50 0.16 12.47
CA PRO A 80 -5.46 0.42 13.56
C PRO A 80 -4.82 0.50 14.93
N GLY A 81 -3.55 0.13 15.04
CA GLY A 81 -2.87 -0.04 16.31
C GLY A 81 -2.10 1.17 16.79
N LYS A 82 -1.26 0.94 17.82
CA LYS A 82 -0.43 1.95 18.47
C LYS A 82 1.04 1.83 18.08
N LYS A 83 1.42 0.81 17.33
CA LYS A 83 2.77 0.59 16.84
C LYS A 83 2.80 0.74 15.32
N PRO A 84 3.95 1.08 14.72
CA PRO A 84 4.05 1.19 13.27
C PRO A 84 3.73 -0.12 12.55
N VAL A 85 3.20 -0.01 11.34
CA VAL A 85 3.06 -1.13 10.41
C VAL A 85 4.08 -0.93 9.31
N LYS A 86 4.85 -1.98 8.99
CA LYS A 86 5.78 -1.97 7.86
C LYS A 86 5.40 -3.07 6.88
N ILE A 87 5.43 -2.72 5.60
CA ILE A 87 5.08 -3.62 4.50
C ILE A 87 6.15 -3.50 3.42
N VAL A 88 6.66 -4.65 2.97
CA VAL A 88 7.46 -4.71 1.74
C VAL A 88 6.50 -4.96 0.60
N GLU A 89 6.53 -4.07 -0.38
CA GLU A 89 5.63 -4.07 -1.52
C GLU A 89 6.41 -4.31 -2.79
N ALA A 90 6.03 -5.33 -3.57
CA ALA A 90 6.54 -5.58 -4.90
C ALA A 90 5.49 -5.15 -5.92
N GLN A 91 5.78 -4.12 -6.69
CA GLN A 91 4.94 -3.64 -7.78
C GLN A 91 5.42 -4.26 -9.08
N VAL A 92 4.53 -4.85 -9.86
CA VAL A 92 4.85 -5.47 -11.14
C VAL A 92 3.90 -4.93 -12.20
N GLY A 93 4.45 -4.37 -13.27
CA GLY A 93 3.62 -3.83 -14.33
C GLY A 93 4.38 -2.94 -15.31
N SER A 94 3.66 -2.45 -16.30
CA SER A 94 4.24 -1.64 -17.38
C SER A 94 4.48 -0.20 -16.97
N ILE A 95 3.72 0.32 -16.00
CA ILE A 95 3.86 1.69 -15.50
C ILE A 95 3.90 1.65 -13.97
N LEU A 96 5.02 2.09 -13.40
CA LEU A 96 5.27 2.03 -11.96
C LEU A 96 5.35 3.43 -11.32
N LYS A 97 4.65 4.40 -11.91
CA LYS A 97 4.62 5.77 -11.43
C LYS A 97 3.52 5.96 -10.40
N GLU A 98 3.75 6.82 -9.42
CA GLU A 98 2.72 7.19 -8.42
C GLU A 98 1.51 7.87 -9.07
N SER A 99 1.67 8.44 -10.26
CA SER A 99 0.56 9.03 -11.01
C SER A 99 -0.43 7.99 -11.54
N ASP A 100 -0.06 6.71 -11.60
CA ASP A 100 -0.98 5.61 -11.94
C ASP A 100 -1.83 5.25 -10.72
N ILE A 101 -2.70 6.17 -10.33
CA ILE A 101 -3.55 6.01 -9.16
C ILE A 101 -4.91 6.67 -9.37
N VAL A 102 -5.97 5.94 -8.99
CA VAL A 102 -7.31 6.50 -8.86
C VAL A 102 -7.69 6.41 -7.39
N ARG A 103 -7.94 7.55 -6.75
CA ARG A 103 -8.33 7.61 -5.34
C ARG A 103 -9.83 7.75 -5.22
N PHE A 104 -10.45 6.88 -4.40
CA PHE A 104 -11.89 6.90 -4.13
C PHE A 104 -12.22 7.59 -2.81
N GLN A 105 -11.38 7.36 -1.79
CA GLN A 105 -11.53 7.96 -0.47
C GLN A 105 -10.15 8.26 0.10
N ASP A 106 -10.01 9.41 0.71
CA ASP A 106 -8.77 9.79 1.37
C ASP A 106 -9.08 10.69 2.56
N VAL A 107 -8.80 10.19 3.78
CA VAL A 107 -9.06 10.93 5.02
C VAL A 107 -8.23 12.22 5.12
N TYR A 108 -7.18 12.35 4.30
CA TYR A 108 -6.33 13.53 4.26
C TYR A 108 -6.70 14.51 3.13
N GLY A 109 -7.81 14.26 2.42
CA GLY A 109 -8.37 15.20 1.45
C GLY A 109 -7.68 15.26 0.09
N ARG A 110 -6.99 14.20 -0.35
CA ARG A 110 -6.29 14.17 -1.64
C ARG A 110 -7.14 13.64 -2.81
N VAL A 111 -8.40 13.35 -2.56
CA VAL A 111 -9.34 12.93 -3.60
C VAL A 111 -9.72 14.15 -4.44
N LYS A 112 -9.70 13.97 -5.75
CA LYS A 112 -10.08 15.01 -6.70
C LYS A 112 -11.46 14.77 -7.29
#